data_f24e48507410b9d17acbe7f0628f6f91
#
_entry.id   f24e48507410b9d17acbe7f0628f6f91
#
_cell.length_a   1.000
_cell.length_b   1.000
_cell.length_c   1.000
_cell.angle_alpha   90.00
_cell.angle_beta   90.00
_cell.angle_gamma   90.00
#
_symmetry.space_group_name_H-M   'P 1'
#
loop_
_entity.id
_entity.type
_entity.pdbx_description
1 polymer ?
#
loop_
_entity_poly.entity_id
_entity_poly.type
_entity_poly.pdbx_seq_one_letter_code
_entity_poly.pdbx_strand_id
1 'polypeptide(L)'
;NQIAIALDAFSNSRPIGRWARSIVGIGPIISAGLIANIDIERTTCAPQLWSFAGLSPASVWKKGEKRPWNASLKTLCWKIGESFVKIQNNKDDFYGKLLVKRKAYEWSRNLSGALADKAREALEKRNFAADTVARNWYEGNVNPTWARTVLESGESFPMSMPKESKSKTAFPMLPPGHIHSRAKRWAVKLF
;
A
#
# COMPACT_ATOMS: atom_id res chain seq x y z
N ASN A 1 22.10 -4.69 19.75
CA ASN A 1 21.76 -3.28 19.75
C ASN A 1 20.87 -2.97 20.97
N GLN A 2 21.40 -2.22 21.94
CA GLN A 2 20.74 -1.91 23.21
C GLN A 2 19.38 -1.20 23.03
N ILE A 3 19.25 -0.33 22.01
CA ILE A 3 18.01 0.36 21.70
C ILE A 3 16.91 -0.64 21.30
N ALA A 4 17.22 -1.64 20.48
CA ALA A 4 16.25 -2.64 20.09
C ALA A 4 15.78 -3.49 21.27
N ILE A 5 16.68 -3.82 22.19
CA ILE A 5 16.37 -4.56 23.43
C ILE A 5 15.46 -3.73 24.34
N ALA A 6 15.76 -2.45 24.53
CA ALA A 6 14.92 -1.55 25.34
C ALA A 6 13.51 -1.37 24.74
N LEU A 7 13.41 -1.20 23.42
CA LEU A 7 12.12 -1.10 22.72
C LEU A 7 11.33 -2.42 22.77
N ASP A 8 12.00 -3.55 22.75
CA ASP A 8 11.36 -4.86 22.91
C ASP A 8 10.80 -5.04 24.32
N ALA A 9 11.59 -4.74 25.35
CA ALA A 9 11.13 -4.74 26.74
C ALA A 9 9.92 -3.79 26.94
N PHE A 10 10.01 -2.56 26.42
CA PHE A 10 8.91 -1.59 26.46
C PHE A 10 7.65 -2.12 25.77
N SER A 11 7.77 -2.70 24.59
CA SER A 11 6.64 -3.25 23.85
C SER A 11 5.99 -4.41 24.61
N ASN A 12 6.79 -5.33 25.12
CA ASN A 12 6.31 -6.52 25.83
C ASN A 12 5.70 -6.21 27.21
N SER A 13 6.01 -5.04 27.81
CA SER A 13 5.38 -4.62 29.05
C SER A 13 3.90 -4.27 28.91
N ARG A 14 3.39 -4.06 27.69
CA ARG A 14 2.01 -3.63 27.41
C ARG A 14 1.23 -4.66 26.61
N PRO A 15 -0.09 -4.88 26.91
CA PRO A 15 -0.91 -5.86 26.20
C PRO A 15 -0.93 -5.65 24.69
N ILE A 16 -1.15 -4.43 24.23
CA ILE A 16 -1.17 -4.09 22.79
C ILE A 16 0.19 -4.32 22.13
N GLY A 17 1.29 -4.09 22.84
CA GLY A 17 2.63 -4.36 22.36
C GLY A 17 2.91 -5.85 22.22
N ARG A 18 2.51 -6.67 23.18
CA ARG A 18 2.60 -8.14 23.08
C ARG A 18 1.80 -8.67 21.89
N TRP A 19 0.58 -8.19 21.70
CA TRP A 19 -0.22 -8.52 20.53
C TRP A 19 0.51 -8.14 19.23
N ALA A 20 0.98 -6.91 19.10
CA ALA A 20 1.70 -6.47 17.91
C ALA A 20 2.95 -7.33 17.65
N ARG A 21 3.72 -7.66 18.71
CA ARG A 21 4.91 -8.52 18.62
C ARG A 21 4.62 -9.97 18.24
N SER A 22 3.42 -10.47 18.46
CA SER A 22 3.00 -11.81 18.02
C SER A 22 2.76 -11.91 16.51
N ILE A 23 2.68 -10.76 15.81
CA ILE A 23 2.45 -10.71 14.36
C ILE A 23 3.78 -10.78 13.62
N VAL A 24 3.91 -11.76 12.74
CA VAL A 24 5.09 -11.91 11.88
C VAL A 24 5.34 -10.63 11.10
N GLY A 25 6.58 -10.14 11.13
CA GLY A 25 7.00 -8.90 10.48
C GLY A 25 6.87 -7.64 11.33
N ILE A 26 6.24 -7.71 12.51
CA ILE A 26 6.16 -6.57 13.44
C ILE A 26 7.25 -6.67 14.50
N GLY A 27 8.32 -5.92 14.29
CA GLY A 27 9.47 -5.86 15.18
C GLY A 27 9.32 -4.85 16.33
N PRO A 28 10.31 -4.79 17.26
CA PRO A 28 10.28 -3.89 18.43
C PRO A 28 10.06 -2.43 18.08
N ILE A 29 10.71 -1.96 17.02
CA ILE A 29 10.63 -0.56 16.57
C ILE A 29 9.20 -0.21 16.11
N ILE A 30 8.56 -1.10 15.35
CA ILE A 30 7.19 -0.88 14.86
C ILE A 30 6.22 -0.93 16.02
N SER A 31 6.32 -1.94 16.89
CA SER A 31 5.46 -2.12 18.05
C SER A 31 5.55 -0.94 19.02
N ALA A 32 6.75 -0.52 19.39
CA ALA A 32 6.95 0.64 20.25
C ALA A 32 6.43 1.93 19.60
N GLY A 33 6.64 2.08 18.28
CA GLY A 33 6.13 3.23 17.54
C GLY A 33 4.60 3.30 17.48
N LEU A 34 3.92 2.16 17.41
CA LEU A 34 2.44 2.11 17.49
C LEU A 34 1.96 2.56 18.88
N ILE A 35 2.55 2.03 19.95
CA ILE A 35 2.22 2.41 21.32
C ILE A 35 2.44 3.91 21.57
N ALA A 36 3.53 4.47 21.02
CA ALA A 36 3.86 5.88 21.19
C ALA A 36 2.96 6.85 20.42
N ASN A 37 2.35 6.41 19.33
CA ASN A 37 1.56 7.28 18.44
C ASN A 37 0.04 7.06 18.56
N ILE A 38 -0.41 5.95 19.12
CA ILE A 38 -1.84 5.59 19.19
C ILE A 38 -2.28 5.55 20.65
N ASP A 39 -3.20 6.41 21.00
CA ASP A 39 -3.96 6.32 22.24
C ASP A 39 -5.25 5.53 21.95
N ILE A 40 -5.26 4.26 22.33
CA ILE A 40 -6.36 3.35 22.02
C ILE A 40 -7.63 3.73 22.80
N GLU A 41 -7.49 4.35 23.95
CA GLU A 41 -8.63 4.77 24.78
C GLU A 41 -9.42 5.91 24.14
N ARG A 42 -8.73 6.72 23.31
CA ARG A 42 -9.35 7.81 22.55
C ARG A 42 -9.87 7.36 21.18
N THR A 43 -9.59 6.13 20.76
CA THR A 43 -9.94 5.63 19.44
C THR A 43 -11.25 4.85 19.53
N THR A 44 -12.34 5.46 19.06
CA THR A 44 -13.68 4.84 19.13
C THR A 44 -13.97 3.89 17.97
N CYS A 45 -13.31 4.07 16.82
CA CYS A 45 -13.52 3.22 15.65
C CYS A 45 -12.32 3.25 14.67
N ALA A 46 -12.18 2.20 13.86
CA ALA A 46 -11.10 2.08 12.88
C ALA A 46 -11.01 3.24 11.88
N PRO A 47 -12.12 3.80 11.31
CA PRO A 47 -12.06 4.95 10.42
C PRO A 47 -11.40 6.19 11.03
N GLN A 48 -11.60 6.42 12.32
CA GLN A 48 -10.95 7.52 13.05
C GLN A 48 -9.44 7.33 13.09
N LEU A 49 -8.98 6.11 13.38
CA LEU A 49 -7.56 5.76 13.36
C LEU A 49 -6.96 5.92 11.95
N TRP A 50 -7.67 5.48 10.90
CA TRP A 50 -7.22 5.67 9.52
C TRP A 50 -7.07 7.15 9.15
N SER A 51 -7.97 8.01 9.59
CA SER A 51 -7.89 9.46 9.37
C SER A 51 -6.70 10.04 10.10
N PHE A 52 -6.51 9.68 11.37
CA PHE A 52 -5.38 10.11 12.20
C PHE A 52 -4.03 9.62 11.62
N ALA A 53 -3.96 8.42 11.05
CA ALA A 53 -2.78 7.88 10.39
C ALA A 53 -2.57 8.38 8.94
N GLY A 54 -3.48 9.20 8.41
CA GLY A 54 -3.43 9.66 7.01
C GLY A 54 -3.62 8.56 5.98
N LEU A 55 -4.37 7.52 6.33
CA LEU A 55 -4.74 6.40 5.46
C LEU A 55 -6.14 6.56 4.86
N SER A 56 -6.92 7.52 5.33
CA SER A 56 -8.25 7.80 4.79
C SER A 56 -8.14 8.39 3.37
N PRO A 57 -8.92 7.90 2.40
CA PRO A 57 -8.96 8.48 1.06
C PRO A 57 -9.59 9.89 1.02
N ALA A 58 -10.39 10.24 2.04
CA ALA A 58 -11.02 11.55 2.17
C ALA A 58 -10.07 12.63 2.70
N SER A 59 -8.90 12.26 3.22
CA SER A 59 -7.93 13.23 3.75
C SER A 59 -7.27 14.00 2.60
N VAL A 60 -7.65 15.26 2.46
CA VAL A 60 -7.07 16.21 1.49
C VAL A 60 -6.07 17.11 2.21
N TRP A 61 -4.95 17.40 1.57
CA TRP A 61 -3.93 18.31 2.06
C TRP A 61 -3.27 19.05 0.90
N LYS A 62 -3.00 20.32 1.07
CA LYS A 62 -2.29 21.16 0.11
C LYS A 62 -0.90 21.53 0.64
N LYS A 63 0.04 21.73 -0.26
CA LYS A 63 1.40 22.19 0.09
C LYS A 63 1.32 23.53 0.81
N GLY A 64 2.01 23.64 1.96
CA GLY A 64 1.98 24.83 2.81
C GLY A 64 1.00 24.77 3.98
N GLU A 65 0.01 23.89 3.97
CA GLU A 65 -0.94 23.70 5.06
C GLU A 65 -0.42 22.76 6.15
N LYS A 66 -0.97 22.88 7.37
CA LYS A 66 -0.74 21.90 8.44
C LYS A 66 -1.39 20.56 8.03
N ARG A 67 -0.63 19.48 8.13
CA ARG A 67 -1.15 18.14 7.80
C ARG A 67 -2.26 17.74 8.77
N PRO A 68 -3.44 17.29 8.27
CA PRO A 68 -4.57 16.88 9.11
C PRO A 68 -4.38 15.47 9.72
N TRP A 69 -3.19 14.91 9.67
CA TRP A 69 -2.84 13.59 10.21
C TRP A 69 -1.50 13.61 10.95
N ASN A 70 -1.26 12.57 11.78
CA ASN A 70 0.03 12.34 12.39
C ASN A 70 1.05 11.82 11.35
N ALA A 71 2.05 12.64 11.02
CA ALA A 71 3.05 12.32 10.01
C ALA A 71 3.96 11.15 10.41
N SER A 72 4.29 11.04 11.70
CA SER A 72 5.10 9.95 12.24
C SER A 72 4.37 8.62 12.13
N LEU A 73 3.09 8.59 12.51
CA LEU A 73 2.25 7.39 12.37
C LEU A 73 2.06 7.01 10.91
N LYS A 74 1.87 7.97 10.00
CA LYS A 74 1.79 7.70 8.56
C LYS A 74 3.06 7.04 8.03
N THR A 75 4.23 7.51 8.46
CA THR A 75 5.52 6.90 8.10
C THR A 75 5.65 5.48 8.68
N LEU A 76 5.19 5.29 9.91
CA LEU A 76 5.16 3.97 10.55
C LEU A 76 4.24 3.00 9.78
N CYS A 77 3.04 3.43 9.39
CA CYS A 77 2.12 2.66 8.56
C CYS A 77 2.75 2.27 7.21
N TRP A 78 3.54 3.16 6.60
CA TRP A 78 4.30 2.81 5.40
C TRP A 78 5.32 1.69 5.68
N LYS A 79 6.09 1.77 6.78
CA LYS A 79 7.05 0.73 7.19
C LYS A 79 6.36 -0.61 7.49
N ILE A 80 5.19 -0.60 8.11
CA ILE A 80 4.36 -1.80 8.32
C ILE A 80 4.01 -2.44 6.97
N GLY A 81 3.55 -1.65 6.01
CA GLY A 81 3.25 -2.14 4.67
C GLY A 81 4.46 -2.74 3.96
N GLU A 82 5.65 -2.15 4.09
CA GLU A 82 6.90 -2.71 3.56
C GLU A 82 7.28 -4.03 4.26
N SER A 83 7.03 -4.12 5.57
CA SER A 83 7.25 -5.36 6.30
C SER A 83 6.37 -6.49 5.77
N PHE A 84 5.07 -6.23 5.55
CA PHE A 84 4.14 -7.22 4.99
C PHE A 84 4.55 -7.69 3.59
N VAL A 85 5.11 -6.80 2.76
CA VAL A 85 5.68 -7.18 1.45
C VAL A 85 6.86 -8.14 1.62
N LYS A 86 7.75 -7.88 2.59
CA LYS A 86 8.95 -8.71 2.79
C LYS A 86 8.64 -10.12 3.30
N ILE A 87 7.59 -10.25 4.12
CA ILE A 87 7.25 -11.52 4.78
C ILE A 87 6.20 -12.35 4.05
N GLN A 88 5.67 -11.89 2.90
CA GLN A 88 4.57 -12.53 2.19
C GLN A 88 4.77 -14.02 1.86
N ASN A 89 6.02 -14.49 1.83
CA ASN A 89 6.38 -15.88 1.57
C ASN A 89 6.64 -16.68 2.86
N ASN A 90 6.56 -16.07 4.04
CA ASN A 90 6.73 -16.77 5.31
C ASN A 90 5.49 -17.65 5.57
N LYS A 91 5.71 -18.90 6.01
CA LYS A 91 4.64 -19.86 6.29
C LYS A 91 3.64 -19.36 7.36
N ASP A 92 4.14 -18.66 8.37
CA ASP A 92 3.39 -18.16 9.52
C ASP A 92 2.86 -16.74 9.32
N ASP A 93 3.07 -16.15 8.13
CA ASP A 93 2.57 -14.83 7.80
C ASP A 93 1.06 -14.84 7.57
N PHE A 94 0.40 -13.80 8.06
CA PHE A 94 -1.02 -13.54 7.84
C PHE A 94 -1.26 -12.32 6.93
N TYR A 95 -0.70 -11.17 7.29
CA TYR A 95 -0.98 -9.92 6.59
C TYR A 95 -0.32 -9.82 5.20
N GLY A 96 0.85 -10.41 5.01
CA GLY A 96 1.49 -10.49 3.70
C GLY A 96 0.70 -11.37 2.72
N LYS A 97 0.15 -12.51 3.19
CA LYS A 97 -0.77 -13.34 2.39
C LYS A 97 -2.05 -12.60 2.01
N LEU A 98 -2.61 -11.80 2.93
CA LEU A 98 -3.76 -10.94 2.64
C LEU A 98 -3.40 -9.84 1.63
N LEU A 99 -2.21 -9.26 1.73
CA LEU A 99 -1.70 -8.30 0.75
C LEU A 99 -1.63 -8.92 -0.65
N VAL A 100 -1.11 -10.13 -0.79
CA VAL A 100 -1.05 -10.85 -2.08
C VAL A 100 -2.45 -11.08 -2.65
N LYS A 101 -3.38 -11.62 -1.84
CA LYS A 101 -4.78 -11.79 -2.24
C LYS A 101 -5.43 -10.47 -2.67
N ARG A 102 -5.19 -9.41 -1.91
CA ARG A 102 -5.70 -8.07 -2.27
C ARG A 102 -5.09 -7.55 -3.56
N LYS A 103 -3.81 -7.77 -3.80
CA LYS A 103 -3.13 -7.37 -5.03
C LYS A 103 -3.75 -8.08 -6.25
N ALA A 104 -4.00 -9.37 -6.17
CA ALA A 104 -4.69 -10.13 -7.22
C ALA A 104 -6.11 -9.59 -7.49
N TYR A 105 -6.88 -9.29 -6.45
CA TYR A 105 -8.20 -8.67 -6.57
C TYR A 105 -8.15 -7.28 -7.24
N GLU A 106 -7.20 -6.42 -6.86
CA GLU A 106 -7.03 -5.10 -7.49
C GLU A 106 -6.62 -5.24 -8.97
N TRP A 107 -5.81 -6.23 -9.32
CA TRP A 107 -5.47 -6.53 -10.71
C TRP A 107 -6.68 -7.00 -11.53
N SER A 108 -7.49 -7.91 -10.99
CA SER A 108 -8.74 -8.33 -11.65
C SER A 108 -9.64 -7.14 -11.98
N ARG A 109 -9.84 -6.24 -11.02
CA ARG A 109 -10.61 -5.00 -11.22
C ARG A 109 -9.96 -4.06 -12.24
N ASN A 110 -8.65 -3.97 -12.26
CA ASN A 110 -7.92 -3.11 -13.18
C ASN A 110 -8.07 -3.59 -14.62
N LEU A 111 -7.89 -4.89 -14.82
CA LEU A 111 -8.00 -5.51 -16.15
C LEU A 111 -9.44 -5.60 -16.69
N SER A 112 -10.46 -5.48 -15.83
CA SER A 112 -11.86 -5.38 -16.24
C SER A 112 -12.33 -3.94 -16.47
N GLY A 113 -11.47 -2.93 -16.30
CA GLY A 113 -11.83 -1.53 -16.45
C GLY A 113 -12.51 -0.89 -15.23
N ALA A 114 -12.76 -1.64 -14.15
CA ALA A 114 -13.43 -1.12 -12.95
C ALA A 114 -12.63 -0.04 -12.19
N LEU A 115 -11.39 0.22 -12.59
CA LEU A 115 -10.54 1.26 -12.03
C LEU A 115 -10.23 2.39 -13.03
N ALA A 116 -10.92 2.45 -14.18
CA ALA A 116 -10.66 3.43 -15.22
C ALA A 116 -10.84 4.88 -14.74
N ASP A 117 -11.88 5.18 -13.96
CA ASP A 117 -12.09 6.52 -13.40
C ASP A 117 -10.99 6.92 -12.43
N LYS A 118 -10.50 5.97 -11.63
CA LYS A 118 -9.36 6.20 -10.73
C LYS A 118 -8.06 6.45 -11.49
N ALA A 119 -7.91 5.84 -12.67
CA ALA A 119 -6.77 6.09 -13.54
C ALA A 119 -6.85 7.51 -14.14
N ARG A 120 -8.02 7.94 -14.62
CA ARG A 120 -8.24 9.31 -15.12
C ARG A 120 -7.97 10.35 -14.04
N GLU A 121 -8.57 10.21 -12.85
CA GLU A 121 -8.32 11.10 -11.70
C GLU A 121 -6.82 11.20 -11.35
N ALA A 122 -6.09 10.10 -11.44
CA ALA A 122 -4.66 10.08 -11.12
C ALA A 122 -3.83 10.80 -12.21
N LEU A 123 -4.23 10.68 -13.47
CA LEU A 123 -3.61 11.37 -14.60
C LEU A 123 -3.82 12.89 -14.50
N GLU A 124 -5.04 13.32 -14.22
CA GLU A 124 -5.40 14.74 -14.06
C GLU A 124 -4.67 15.42 -12.89
N LYS A 125 -4.53 14.69 -11.77
CA LYS A 125 -3.87 15.22 -10.55
C LYS A 125 -2.35 15.29 -10.63
N ARG A 126 -1.72 14.61 -11.59
CA ARG A 126 -0.27 14.49 -11.70
C ARG A 126 0.17 14.77 -13.12
N ASN A 127 1.08 15.70 -13.26
CA ASN A 127 1.73 15.97 -14.55
C ASN A 127 2.80 14.92 -14.80
N PHE A 128 2.44 13.79 -15.43
CA PHE A 128 3.40 12.80 -15.88
C PHE A 128 4.05 13.26 -17.18
N ALA A 129 5.37 13.14 -17.26
CA ALA A 129 6.06 13.38 -18.54
C ALA A 129 5.51 12.45 -19.63
N ALA A 130 5.47 12.95 -20.87
CA ALA A 130 5.15 12.13 -22.04
C ALA A 130 6.10 10.89 -22.04
N ASP A 131 5.70 9.81 -22.65
CA ASP A 131 6.49 8.58 -22.83
C ASP A 131 6.87 7.79 -21.58
N THR A 132 6.43 8.21 -20.38
CA THR A 132 6.65 7.40 -19.20
C THR A 132 5.78 6.14 -19.21
N VAL A 133 6.34 5.03 -18.72
CA VAL A 133 5.60 3.76 -18.56
C VAL A 133 4.29 3.97 -17.77
N ALA A 134 4.35 4.74 -16.69
CA ALA A 134 3.17 5.01 -15.87
C ALA A 134 2.08 5.75 -16.64
N ARG A 135 2.43 6.74 -17.46
CA ARG A 135 1.49 7.49 -18.29
C ARG A 135 0.79 6.60 -19.30
N ASN A 136 1.53 5.70 -19.98
CA ASN A 136 0.92 4.75 -20.90
C ASN A 136 -0.18 3.89 -20.24
N TRP A 137 0.02 3.47 -18.99
CA TRP A 137 -1.04 2.77 -18.23
C TRP A 137 -2.26 3.66 -17.99
N TYR A 138 -2.06 4.88 -17.52
CA TYR A 138 -3.15 5.81 -17.22
C TYR A 138 -3.93 6.27 -18.46
N GLU A 139 -3.27 6.35 -19.62
CA GLU A 139 -3.89 6.70 -20.90
C GLU A 139 -4.59 5.53 -21.61
N GLY A 140 -4.43 4.30 -21.11
CA GLY A 140 -4.99 3.12 -21.74
C GLY A 140 -4.20 2.62 -22.96
N ASN A 141 -2.91 2.95 -23.04
CA ASN A 141 -2.03 2.49 -24.14
C ASN A 141 -1.41 1.11 -23.87
N VAL A 142 -1.91 0.37 -22.88
CA VAL A 142 -1.40 -0.94 -22.48
C VAL A 142 -2.44 -2.02 -22.78
N ASN A 143 -1.99 -3.09 -23.46
CA ASN A 143 -2.81 -4.25 -23.78
C ASN A 143 -3.17 -5.05 -22.50
N PRO A 144 -4.46 -5.16 -22.13
CA PRO A 144 -4.87 -5.90 -20.94
C PRO A 144 -4.55 -7.40 -21.03
N THR A 145 -4.58 -7.99 -22.23
CA THR A 145 -4.24 -9.41 -22.44
C THR A 145 -2.77 -9.65 -22.18
N TRP A 146 -1.87 -8.81 -22.72
CA TRP A 146 -0.45 -8.86 -22.41
C TRP A 146 -0.20 -8.70 -20.91
N ALA A 147 -0.83 -7.72 -20.27
CA ALA A 147 -0.69 -7.50 -18.83
C ALA A 147 -1.14 -8.73 -18.01
N ARG A 148 -2.17 -9.43 -18.44
CA ARG A 148 -2.63 -10.68 -17.82
C ARG A 148 -1.60 -11.78 -17.97
N THR A 149 -1.03 -11.97 -19.16
CA THR A 149 0.02 -12.97 -19.40
C THR A 149 1.22 -12.76 -18.49
N VAL A 150 1.69 -11.50 -18.34
CA VAL A 150 2.80 -11.16 -17.42
C VAL A 150 2.44 -11.48 -15.96
N LEU A 151 1.20 -11.26 -15.54
CA LEU A 151 0.76 -11.60 -14.17
C LEU A 151 0.70 -13.10 -13.94
N GLU A 152 0.24 -13.87 -14.93
CA GLU A 152 0.12 -15.32 -14.88
C GLU A 152 1.47 -16.04 -14.93
N SER A 153 2.45 -15.48 -15.66
CA SER A 153 3.83 -16.00 -15.68
C SER A 153 4.57 -15.76 -14.34
N GLY A 154 4.07 -14.86 -13.49
CA GLY A 154 4.74 -14.46 -12.25
C GLY A 154 5.93 -13.53 -12.46
N GLU A 155 6.19 -13.09 -13.67
CA GLU A 155 7.25 -12.15 -14.00
C GLU A 155 6.96 -10.73 -13.51
N SER A 156 8.02 -9.96 -13.37
CA SER A 156 7.89 -8.53 -13.08
C SER A 156 7.59 -7.74 -14.35
N PHE A 157 6.72 -6.74 -14.25
CA PHE A 157 6.50 -5.82 -15.37
C PHE A 157 7.82 -5.13 -15.73
N PRO A 158 8.17 -5.06 -17.04
CA PRO A 158 9.39 -4.45 -17.49
C PRO A 158 9.42 -2.94 -17.23
N MET A 159 10.61 -2.38 -17.07
CA MET A 159 10.82 -0.95 -16.85
C MET A 159 10.57 -0.10 -18.11
N SER A 160 10.57 -0.73 -19.30
CA SER A 160 10.22 -0.11 -20.58
C SER A 160 9.07 -0.89 -21.21
N MET A 161 8.22 -0.19 -21.99
CA MET A 161 7.09 -0.82 -22.68
C MET A 161 7.54 -1.56 -23.91
N PRO A 162 7.49 -2.91 -23.96
CA PRO A 162 7.78 -3.67 -25.15
C PRO A 162 6.73 -3.43 -26.24
N LYS A 163 7.05 -3.70 -27.52
CA LYS A 163 6.13 -3.41 -28.63
C LYS A 163 4.81 -4.15 -28.50
N GLU A 164 4.84 -5.41 -28.08
CA GLU A 164 3.68 -6.30 -27.87
C GLU A 164 2.74 -5.83 -26.74
N SER A 165 3.27 -5.00 -25.83
CA SER A 165 2.44 -4.44 -24.74
C SER A 165 1.62 -3.24 -25.20
N LYS A 166 1.94 -2.64 -26.33
CA LYS A 166 1.25 -1.44 -26.83
C LYS A 166 -0.06 -1.83 -27.50
N SER A 167 -1.13 -1.22 -27.07
CA SER A 167 -2.43 -1.31 -27.72
C SER A 167 -3.24 -0.09 -27.29
N LYS A 168 -4.11 0.39 -28.16
CA LYS A 168 -5.15 1.32 -27.75
C LYS A 168 -6.24 0.50 -27.07
N THR A 169 -6.26 0.50 -25.76
CA THR A 169 -7.29 -0.18 -24.99
C THR A 169 -8.57 0.65 -24.95
N ALA A 170 -9.67 0.00 -24.65
CA ALA A 170 -10.95 0.69 -24.50
C ALA A 170 -11.00 1.56 -23.23
N PHE A 171 -10.08 1.41 -22.28
CA PHE A 171 -10.11 2.10 -20.99
C PHE A 171 -8.72 2.29 -20.37
N PRO A 172 -8.55 3.40 -19.60
CA PRO A 172 -7.37 3.64 -18.77
C PRO A 172 -7.21 2.60 -17.66
N MET A 173 -5.95 2.31 -17.30
CA MET A 173 -5.61 1.37 -16.22
C MET A 173 -4.60 1.98 -15.26
N LEU A 174 -4.61 1.51 -14.02
CA LEU A 174 -3.60 1.88 -13.03
C LEU A 174 -2.28 1.11 -13.28
N PRO A 175 -1.11 1.77 -13.21
CA PRO A 175 0.17 1.08 -13.35
C PRO A 175 0.47 0.13 -12.19
N PRO A 176 1.38 -0.85 -12.37
CA PRO A 176 1.71 -1.87 -11.38
C PRO A 176 2.05 -1.32 -9.98
N GLY A 177 2.85 -0.24 -9.92
CA GLY A 177 3.19 0.40 -8.65
C GLY A 177 2.00 1.03 -7.92
N HIS A 178 0.99 1.51 -8.66
CA HIS A 178 -0.24 2.04 -8.07
C HIS A 178 -1.11 0.91 -7.49
N ILE A 179 -1.27 -0.20 -8.22
CA ILE A 179 -1.97 -1.41 -7.76
C ILE A 179 -1.31 -1.95 -6.48
N HIS A 180 0.03 -2.09 -6.49
CA HIS A 180 0.79 -2.51 -5.32
C HIS A 180 0.55 -1.60 -4.11
N SER A 181 0.62 -0.28 -4.31
CA SER A 181 0.39 0.70 -3.24
C SER A 181 -1.04 0.67 -2.69
N ARG A 182 -2.05 0.35 -3.52
CA ARG A 182 -3.44 0.16 -3.07
C ARG A 182 -3.57 -1.07 -2.18
N ALA A 183 -3.02 -2.21 -2.61
CA ALA A 183 -3.05 -3.44 -1.84
C ALA A 183 -2.31 -3.30 -0.51
N LYS A 184 -1.14 -2.67 -0.51
CA LYS A 184 -0.34 -2.39 0.69
C LYS A 184 -1.11 -1.53 1.70
N ARG A 185 -1.69 -0.41 1.29
CA ARG A 185 -2.51 0.45 2.17
C ARG A 185 -3.72 -0.28 2.73
N TRP A 186 -4.35 -1.15 1.94
CA TRP A 186 -5.47 -1.95 2.41
C TRP A 186 -5.03 -2.94 3.51
N ALA A 187 -3.92 -3.66 3.31
CA ALA A 187 -3.40 -4.59 4.32
C ALA A 187 -3.05 -3.90 5.63
N VAL A 188 -2.46 -2.70 5.57
CA VAL A 188 -2.15 -1.88 6.76
C VAL A 188 -3.42 -1.39 7.47
N LYS A 189 -4.51 -1.11 6.76
CA LYS A 189 -5.78 -0.74 7.37
C LYS A 189 -6.48 -1.90 8.07
N LEU A 190 -6.22 -3.12 7.61
CA LEU A 190 -6.78 -4.32 8.19
C LEU A 190 -6.04 -4.72 9.48
N PHE A 191 -4.74 -4.46 9.54
CA PHE A 191 -3.91 -4.59 10.73
C PHE A 191 -4.31 -3.59 11.81
#